data_ec0898f7007085d1c28398256fce1cc2
#
_entry.id   ec0898f7007085d1c28398256fce1cc2
#
_cell.length_a   1.000
_cell.length_b   1.000
_cell.length_c   1.000
_cell.angle_alpha   90.00
_cell.angle_beta   90.00
_cell.angle_gamma   90.00
#
_symmetry.space_group_name_H-M   'P 1'
#
loop_
_entity.id
_entity.type
_entity.pdbx_description
1 polymer ?
#
loop_
_entity_poly.entity_id
_entity_poly.type
_entity_poly.pdbx_seq_one_letter_code
_entity_poly.pdbx_strand_id
1 'polypeptide(L)'
;MAFRKKAATPPPEPPKPRTLFEKIWDSHVVDRQDDGTCVIYVDRHLVHEVTSPQAFEGLRMTNRKVRRPDATIAVADHNTPTTAGAMDDESRIQVETLESNVAEFGVPYFDMNDPRRGIVHVIGPEQGLTLPGMTIVCGDSHTSTHGAFGALAFGIGTSEVGHVLATQCLLQRKAKAMRVTVDGKLQPGVSGKDVALAVIAAIGFGGGTGYVIEYAGEAVRSLDMEGRMTLCNMSIEAGARAGMIAPDQTTVDWLRGRKHVPADYEAATAEWLKLSSDPGAVFDKEVVLDGGAILPMATWGTTPDAGAPIGSPVPQPQSDS
;
A
#
# COMPACT_ATOMS: atom_id res chain seq x y z
N MET A 1 -54.19 28.07 -27.91
CA MET A 1 -52.75 27.88 -27.54
C MET A 1 -52.67 26.81 -26.47
N ALA A 2 -52.14 25.63 -26.81
CA ALA A 2 -52.02 24.51 -25.88
C ALA A 2 -50.63 24.58 -25.20
N PHE A 3 -50.62 24.78 -23.89
CA PHE A 3 -49.36 24.72 -23.08
C PHE A 3 -48.86 23.27 -23.05
N ARG A 4 -47.76 22.99 -23.77
CA ARG A 4 -46.99 21.74 -23.58
C ARG A 4 -46.38 21.75 -22.16
N LYS A 5 -46.88 20.86 -21.27
CA LYS A 5 -46.18 20.54 -20.01
C LYS A 5 -44.77 20.01 -20.36
N LYS A 6 -43.72 20.72 -19.90
CA LYS A 6 -42.35 20.18 -19.89
C LYS A 6 -42.36 18.89 -19.05
N ALA A 7 -41.92 17.78 -19.65
CA ALA A 7 -41.68 16.54 -18.90
C ALA A 7 -40.67 16.84 -17.79
N ALA A 8 -40.95 16.41 -16.58
CA ALA A 8 -40.03 16.51 -15.47
C ALA A 8 -38.79 15.66 -15.79
N THR A 9 -37.61 16.24 -15.63
CA THR A 9 -36.36 15.50 -15.73
C THR A 9 -36.37 14.36 -14.70
N PRO A 10 -36.10 13.11 -15.07
CA PRO A 10 -36.07 12.03 -14.10
C PRO A 10 -35.03 12.35 -13.01
N PRO A 11 -35.27 11.93 -11.76
CA PRO A 11 -34.29 12.12 -10.71
C PRO A 11 -32.97 11.45 -11.12
N PRO A 12 -31.81 12.02 -10.72
CA PRO A 12 -30.52 11.43 -11.01
C PRO A 12 -30.47 9.99 -10.47
N GLU A 13 -29.94 9.07 -11.26
CA GLU A 13 -29.70 7.69 -10.82
C GLU A 13 -28.85 7.73 -9.54
N PRO A 14 -29.15 6.87 -8.55
CA PRO A 14 -28.31 6.77 -7.37
C PRO A 14 -26.88 6.42 -7.77
N PRO A 15 -25.86 6.98 -7.11
CA PRO A 15 -24.47 6.69 -7.42
C PRO A 15 -24.22 5.18 -7.34
N LYS A 16 -23.49 4.64 -8.31
CA LYS A 16 -23.14 3.22 -8.32
C LYS A 16 -22.29 2.88 -7.09
N PRO A 17 -22.53 1.73 -6.43
CA PRO A 17 -21.71 1.27 -5.34
C PRO A 17 -20.23 1.16 -5.77
N ARG A 18 -19.31 1.64 -4.92
CA ARG A 18 -17.87 1.68 -5.21
C ARG A 18 -17.07 0.88 -4.19
N THR A 19 -16.00 0.24 -4.65
CA THR A 19 -15.00 -0.40 -3.79
C THR A 19 -14.16 0.65 -3.05
N LEU A 20 -13.50 0.27 -1.96
CA LEU A 20 -12.51 1.10 -1.26
C LEU A 20 -11.47 1.66 -2.25
N PHE A 21 -10.92 0.77 -3.09
CA PHE A 21 -9.98 1.16 -4.14
C PHE A 21 -10.55 2.24 -5.05
N GLU A 22 -11.77 2.06 -5.56
CA GLU A 22 -12.40 3.03 -6.47
C GLU A 22 -12.66 4.38 -5.80
N LYS A 23 -13.08 4.39 -4.55
CA LYS A 23 -13.29 5.63 -3.80
C LYS A 23 -12.00 6.46 -3.70
N ILE A 24 -10.88 5.81 -3.37
CA ILE A 24 -9.58 6.48 -3.25
C ILE A 24 -9.06 6.85 -4.63
N TRP A 25 -9.07 5.93 -5.59
CA TRP A 25 -8.62 6.22 -6.95
C TRP A 25 -9.33 7.42 -7.55
N ASP A 26 -10.67 7.41 -7.54
CA ASP A 26 -11.48 8.45 -8.19
C ASP A 26 -11.29 9.84 -7.54
N SER A 27 -11.02 9.88 -6.22
CA SER A 27 -10.74 11.14 -5.51
C SER A 27 -9.36 11.72 -5.79
N HIS A 28 -8.43 10.92 -6.36
CA HIS A 28 -7.06 11.35 -6.66
C HIS A 28 -6.79 11.52 -8.15
N VAL A 29 -7.75 11.21 -9.02
CA VAL A 29 -7.62 11.47 -10.46
C VAL A 29 -7.66 12.98 -10.71
N VAL A 30 -6.55 13.52 -11.19
CA VAL A 30 -6.40 14.93 -11.57
C VAL A 30 -6.83 15.13 -13.02
N ASP A 31 -6.48 14.16 -13.88
CA ASP A 31 -6.79 14.20 -15.31
C ASP A 31 -6.90 12.77 -15.86
N ARG A 32 -7.67 12.61 -16.94
CA ARG A 32 -7.85 11.33 -17.62
C ARG A 32 -7.61 11.52 -19.10
N GLN A 33 -6.65 10.78 -19.63
CA GLN A 33 -6.31 10.78 -21.06
C GLN A 33 -7.25 9.89 -21.86
N ASP A 34 -7.32 10.11 -23.17
CA ASP A 34 -8.20 9.37 -24.08
C ASP A 34 -7.90 7.86 -24.15
N ASP A 35 -6.65 7.46 -23.88
CA ASP A 35 -6.22 6.05 -23.86
C ASP A 35 -6.53 5.34 -22.52
N GLY A 36 -7.19 6.03 -21.58
CA GLY A 36 -7.55 5.55 -20.26
C GLY A 36 -6.45 5.70 -19.21
N THR A 37 -5.29 6.26 -19.56
CA THR A 37 -4.25 6.64 -18.61
C THR A 37 -4.74 7.80 -17.75
N CYS A 38 -4.53 7.73 -16.44
CA CYS A 38 -4.90 8.78 -15.50
C CYS A 38 -3.67 9.44 -14.91
N VAL A 39 -3.75 10.75 -14.73
CA VAL A 39 -2.84 11.49 -13.84
C VAL A 39 -3.43 11.39 -12.45
N ILE A 40 -2.74 10.75 -11.52
CA ILE A 40 -3.17 10.65 -10.12
C ILE A 40 -2.28 11.48 -9.21
N TYR A 41 -2.88 12.19 -8.27
CA TYR A 41 -2.17 12.92 -7.23
C TYR A 41 -1.63 11.94 -6.19
N VAL A 42 -0.44 12.23 -5.63
CA VAL A 42 0.22 11.44 -4.59
C VAL A 42 0.24 12.24 -3.30
N ASP A 43 -0.43 11.76 -2.24
CA ASP A 43 -0.47 12.46 -0.95
C ASP A 43 0.83 12.33 -0.17
N ARG A 44 1.49 11.16 -0.28
CA ARG A 44 2.73 10.90 0.44
C ARG A 44 3.73 10.18 -0.46
N HIS A 45 4.93 10.72 -0.52
CA HIS A 45 6.07 10.10 -1.18
C HIS A 45 7.12 9.72 -0.14
N LEU A 46 7.39 8.43 -0.02
CA LEU A 46 8.45 7.91 0.83
C LEU A 46 9.69 7.64 -0.03
N VAL A 47 10.85 8.03 0.46
CA VAL A 47 12.10 7.99 -0.29
C VAL A 47 13.19 7.34 0.55
N HIS A 48 13.95 6.44 -0.06
CA HIS A 48 15.09 5.79 0.58
C HIS A 48 16.34 5.84 -0.33
N GLU A 49 17.47 5.37 0.18
CA GLU A 49 18.79 5.55 -0.44
C GLU A 49 18.98 4.77 -1.75
N VAL A 50 18.25 3.65 -1.95
CA VAL A 50 18.50 2.76 -3.10
C VAL A 50 17.95 3.30 -4.42
N THR A 51 16.72 3.83 -4.43
CA THR A 51 15.99 4.20 -5.66
C THR A 51 15.95 5.71 -5.92
N SER A 52 16.51 6.51 -5.02
CA SER A 52 16.42 7.98 -5.12
C SER A 52 17.60 8.69 -5.79
N PRO A 53 18.84 8.17 -5.84
CA PRO A 53 19.98 8.93 -6.36
C PRO A 53 19.77 9.47 -7.78
N GLN A 54 19.38 8.60 -8.71
CA GLN A 54 19.15 8.97 -10.11
C GLN A 54 17.91 9.89 -10.27
N ALA A 55 16.93 9.76 -9.39
CA ALA A 55 15.75 10.62 -9.40
C ALA A 55 16.13 12.07 -9.06
N PHE A 56 16.91 12.29 -8.00
CA PHE A 56 17.42 13.61 -7.64
C PHE A 56 18.38 14.19 -8.70
N GLU A 57 19.23 13.35 -9.28
CA GLU A 57 20.10 13.77 -10.39
C GLU A 57 19.28 14.26 -11.59
N GLY A 58 18.20 13.56 -11.94
CA GLY A 58 17.28 13.99 -12.99
C GLY A 58 16.65 15.36 -12.70
N LEU A 59 16.35 15.67 -11.44
CA LEU A 59 15.86 17.01 -11.05
C LEU A 59 16.94 18.08 -11.28
N ARG A 60 18.21 17.83 -10.90
CA ARG A 60 19.33 18.75 -11.13
C ARG A 60 19.52 19.03 -12.61
N MET A 61 19.62 17.97 -13.42
CA MET A 61 19.82 18.08 -14.88
C MET A 61 18.72 18.89 -15.57
N THR A 62 17.50 18.83 -15.05
CA THR A 62 16.35 19.55 -15.61
C THR A 62 16.04 20.86 -14.88
N ASN A 63 16.89 21.28 -13.93
CA ASN A 63 16.71 22.45 -13.07
C ASN A 63 15.33 22.51 -12.40
N ARG A 64 14.85 21.36 -11.90
CA ARG A 64 13.58 21.23 -11.19
C ARG A 64 13.81 21.11 -9.69
N LYS A 65 12.84 21.60 -8.92
CA LYS A 65 12.78 21.45 -7.46
C LYS A 65 11.85 20.32 -7.11
N VAL A 66 11.98 19.79 -5.90
CA VAL A 66 10.95 18.93 -5.32
C VAL A 66 9.66 19.74 -5.15
N ARG A 67 8.57 19.24 -5.71
CA ARG A 67 7.28 19.96 -5.77
C ARG A 67 6.64 20.14 -4.40
N ARG A 68 6.67 19.11 -3.57
CA ARG A 68 6.06 19.07 -2.24
C ARG A 68 7.03 18.41 -1.23
N PRO A 69 8.05 19.15 -0.77
CA PRO A 69 8.95 18.63 0.26
C PRO A 69 8.22 18.21 1.52
N ASP A 70 7.14 18.92 1.87
CA ASP A 70 6.27 18.62 3.03
C ASP A 70 5.46 17.33 2.89
N ALA A 71 5.23 16.86 1.65
CA ALA A 71 4.57 15.59 1.36
C ALA A 71 5.57 14.44 1.10
N THR A 72 6.88 14.74 1.10
CA THR A 72 7.96 13.78 0.87
C THR A 72 8.72 13.55 2.18
N ILE A 73 8.97 12.29 2.52
CA ILE A 73 9.73 11.91 3.72
C ILE A 73 10.81 10.93 3.30
N ALA A 74 12.04 11.20 3.74
CA ALA A 74 13.18 10.33 3.45
C ALA A 74 13.69 9.61 4.71
N VAL A 75 14.19 8.40 4.50
CA VAL A 75 14.89 7.60 5.51
C VAL A 75 15.86 6.66 4.80
N ALA A 76 17.01 6.39 5.40
CA ALA A 76 17.89 5.32 4.96
C ALA A 76 17.57 4.05 5.79
N ASP A 77 17.19 2.97 5.12
CA ASP A 77 16.76 1.73 5.77
C ASP A 77 17.18 0.43 5.09
N HIS A 78 17.48 0.45 3.79
CA HIS A 78 17.84 -0.75 3.03
C HIS A 78 19.33 -1.11 3.22
N ASN A 79 20.23 -0.16 3.05
CA ASN A 79 21.68 -0.34 3.12
C ASN A 79 22.26 0.17 4.44
N THR A 80 21.60 -0.14 5.53
CA THR A 80 22.00 0.29 6.87
C THR A 80 22.23 -0.92 7.77
N PRO A 81 23.34 -0.96 8.57
CA PRO A 81 23.59 -2.07 9.44
C PRO A 81 22.55 -2.16 10.56
N THR A 82 22.16 -3.39 10.89
CA THR A 82 21.29 -3.68 12.05
C THR A 82 22.07 -3.90 13.34
N THR A 83 23.38 -3.99 13.25
CA THR A 83 24.31 -4.15 14.39
C THR A 83 25.32 -3.01 14.39
N ALA A 84 25.90 -2.72 15.56
CA ALA A 84 26.99 -1.77 15.63
C ALA A 84 28.20 -2.31 14.83
N GLY A 85 28.60 -1.59 13.80
CA GLY A 85 29.69 -1.97 12.90
C GLY A 85 29.87 -0.97 11.77
N ALA A 86 30.95 -1.09 11.05
CA ALA A 86 31.19 -0.28 9.86
C ALA A 86 30.27 -0.73 8.73
N MET A 87 29.67 0.25 8.07
CA MET A 87 28.98 0.08 6.81
C MET A 87 30.02 -0.16 5.70
N ASP A 88 29.73 -1.04 4.74
CA ASP A 88 30.58 -1.15 3.56
C ASP A 88 30.56 0.15 2.73
N ASP A 89 31.54 0.31 1.85
CA ASP A 89 31.71 1.58 1.11
C ASP A 89 30.54 1.88 0.18
N GLU A 90 29.92 0.88 -0.44
CA GLU A 90 28.79 1.08 -1.34
C GLU A 90 27.56 1.57 -0.57
N SER A 91 27.22 0.89 0.52
CA SER A 91 26.13 1.27 1.41
C SER A 91 26.34 2.67 1.98
N ARG A 92 27.55 3.01 2.42
CA ARG A 92 27.91 4.33 2.94
C ARG A 92 27.70 5.41 1.89
N ILE A 93 28.17 5.21 0.64
CA ILE A 93 28.00 6.17 -0.46
C ILE A 93 26.53 6.41 -0.74
N GLN A 94 25.68 5.38 -0.72
CA GLN A 94 24.25 5.52 -0.97
C GLN A 94 23.57 6.35 0.13
N VAL A 95 23.88 6.10 1.39
CA VAL A 95 23.33 6.87 2.53
C VAL A 95 23.81 8.33 2.46
N GLU A 96 25.12 8.58 2.28
CA GLU A 96 25.67 9.93 2.16
C GLU A 96 25.08 10.69 0.95
N THR A 97 24.82 9.99 -0.15
CA THR A 97 24.15 10.56 -1.32
C THR A 97 22.71 10.97 -1.01
N LEU A 98 21.96 10.12 -0.30
CA LEU A 98 20.61 10.48 0.15
C LEU A 98 20.65 11.71 1.06
N GLU A 99 21.54 11.75 2.05
CA GLU A 99 21.71 12.88 2.98
C GLU A 99 22.00 14.19 2.23
N SER A 100 22.94 14.15 1.27
CA SER A 100 23.25 15.29 0.42
C SER A 100 22.05 15.76 -0.39
N ASN A 101 21.32 14.82 -1.01
CA ASN A 101 20.15 15.11 -1.84
C ASN A 101 19.02 15.74 -1.03
N VAL A 102 18.68 15.17 0.13
CA VAL A 102 17.58 15.68 0.95
C VAL A 102 17.90 17.07 1.53
N ALA A 103 19.17 17.31 1.88
CA ALA A 103 19.63 18.62 2.32
C ALA A 103 19.51 19.67 1.20
N GLU A 104 19.96 19.35 -0.02
CA GLU A 104 19.86 20.23 -1.17
C GLU A 104 18.43 20.58 -1.54
N PHE A 105 17.54 19.57 -1.56
CA PHE A 105 16.17 19.74 -2.02
C PHE A 105 15.16 20.07 -0.91
N GLY A 106 15.63 20.18 0.34
CA GLY A 106 14.78 20.54 1.48
C GLY A 106 13.76 19.48 1.88
N VAL A 107 14.07 18.20 1.64
CA VAL A 107 13.19 17.07 2.00
C VAL A 107 13.41 16.69 3.45
N PRO A 108 12.35 16.55 4.29
CA PRO A 108 12.47 16.01 5.64
C PRO A 108 13.11 14.62 5.65
N TYR A 109 14.06 14.42 6.56
CA TYR A 109 14.86 13.21 6.62
C TYR A 109 15.00 12.71 8.07
N PHE A 110 14.80 11.43 8.28
CA PHE A 110 15.15 10.75 9.52
C PHE A 110 16.54 10.14 9.35
N ASP A 111 17.55 10.87 9.84
CA ASP A 111 18.95 10.49 9.70
C ASP A 111 19.33 9.26 10.54
N MET A 112 20.55 8.77 10.35
CA MET A 112 21.06 7.56 11.00
C MET A 112 21.04 7.62 12.55
N ASN A 113 20.99 8.81 13.13
CA ASN A 113 20.96 9.04 14.60
C ASN A 113 19.57 9.45 15.09
N ASP A 114 18.59 9.65 14.18
CA ASP A 114 17.23 10.01 14.57
C ASP A 114 16.56 8.82 15.28
N PRO A 115 16.07 8.97 16.52
CA PRO A 115 15.40 7.88 17.24
C PRO A 115 14.12 7.38 16.57
N ARG A 116 13.58 8.12 15.60
CA ARG A 116 12.40 7.74 14.79
C ARG A 116 12.78 6.96 13.54
N ARG A 117 14.07 6.83 13.26
CA ARG A 117 14.56 6.08 12.10
C ARG A 117 14.15 4.61 12.22
N GLY A 118 13.80 4.00 11.11
CA GLY A 118 13.43 2.59 11.00
C GLY A 118 13.07 2.24 9.57
N ILE A 119 12.49 1.08 9.37
CA ILE A 119 12.02 0.60 8.08
C ILE A 119 10.99 1.61 7.52
N VAL A 120 11.16 2.03 6.27
CA VAL A 120 10.35 3.07 5.62
C VAL A 120 8.85 2.80 5.73
N HIS A 121 8.43 1.53 5.61
CA HIS A 121 7.02 1.14 5.69
C HIS A 121 6.49 1.00 7.13
N VAL A 122 7.35 1.10 8.13
CA VAL A 122 6.99 1.11 9.57
C VAL A 122 6.93 2.55 10.08
N ILE A 123 7.93 3.38 9.75
CA ILE A 123 7.97 4.77 10.23
C ILE A 123 6.80 5.61 9.75
N GLY A 124 6.33 5.38 8.51
CA GLY A 124 5.16 6.07 7.97
C GLY A 124 3.94 5.94 8.89
N PRO A 125 3.49 4.72 9.17
CA PRO A 125 2.43 4.46 10.14
C PRO A 125 2.73 4.98 11.55
N GLU A 126 3.89 4.63 12.12
CA GLU A 126 4.24 4.98 13.51
C GLU A 126 4.27 6.48 13.77
N GLN A 127 4.67 7.26 12.77
CA GLN A 127 4.64 8.72 12.87
C GLN A 127 3.26 9.32 12.55
N GLY A 128 2.27 8.51 12.12
CA GLY A 128 0.97 9.01 11.66
C GLY A 128 1.04 9.71 10.30
N LEU A 129 2.04 9.38 9.49
CA LEU A 129 2.22 9.89 8.12
C LEU A 129 1.44 9.08 7.09
N THR A 130 1.04 7.85 7.45
CA THR A 130 0.16 6.96 6.71
C THR A 130 -1.25 7.08 7.27
N LEU A 131 -2.19 7.58 6.47
CA LEU A 131 -3.57 7.79 6.92
C LEU A 131 -4.56 7.16 5.93
N PRO A 132 -5.75 6.77 6.41
CA PRO A 132 -6.81 6.24 5.55
C PRO A 132 -7.18 7.21 4.43
N GLY A 133 -7.40 6.67 3.24
CA GLY A 133 -7.82 7.43 2.06
C GLY A 133 -6.69 8.08 1.27
N MET A 134 -5.45 8.03 1.76
CA MET A 134 -4.28 8.57 1.05
C MET A 134 -3.84 7.69 -0.12
N THR A 135 -3.19 8.32 -1.10
CA THR A 135 -2.30 7.66 -2.06
C THR A 135 -0.85 7.79 -1.59
N ILE A 136 -0.14 6.67 -1.48
CA ILE A 136 1.22 6.60 -0.96
C ILE A 136 2.12 5.85 -1.94
N VAL A 137 3.28 6.40 -2.25
CA VAL A 137 4.25 5.74 -3.13
C VAL A 137 5.66 5.76 -2.54
N CYS A 138 6.43 4.76 -2.91
CA CYS A 138 7.85 4.62 -2.59
C CYS A 138 8.54 3.84 -3.70
N GLY A 139 9.84 3.98 -3.83
CA GLY A 139 10.66 3.18 -4.76
C GLY A 139 10.88 1.72 -4.30
N ASP A 140 9.91 1.14 -3.61
CA ASP A 140 9.94 -0.19 -3.02
C ASP A 140 8.57 -0.87 -3.21
N SER A 141 8.57 -2.14 -3.64
CA SER A 141 7.34 -2.91 -3.88
C SER A 141 6.49 -3.08 -2.62
N HIS A 142 7.12 -3.25 -1.43
CA HIS A 142 6.42 -3.45 -0.16
C HIS A 142 5.75 -2.19 0.40
N THR A 143 5.70 -1.11 -0.38
CA THR A 143 4.84 0.05 -0.11
C THR A 143 3.38 -0.34 0.10
N SER A 144 2.94 -1.47 -0.44
CA SER A 144 1.61 -2.04 -0.20
C SER A 144 1.27 -2.24 1.28
N THR A 145 2.29 -2.32 2.17
CA THR A 145 2.12 -2.40 3.63
C THR A 145 1.19 -1.31 4.18
N HIS A 146 1.28 -0.09 3.62
CA HIS A 146 0.46 1.04 4.06
C HIS A 146 -1.03 0.86 3.77
N GLY A 147 -1.40 -0.08 2.88
CA GLY A 147 -2.78 -0.45 2.62
C GLY A 147 -3.52 -1.04 3.81
N ALA A 148 -2.80 -1.53 4.82
CA ALA A 148 -3.36 -1.96 6.11
C ALA A 148 -4.15 -0.86 6.82
N PHE A 149 -3.86 0.39 6.51
CA PHE A 149 -4.52 1.59 7.06
C PHE A 149 -5.63 2.13 6.14
N GLY A 150 -5.98 1.42 5.08
CA GLY A 150 -6.95 1.90 4.10
C GLY A 150 -6.39 2.99 3.18
N ALA A 151 -5.09 2.99 2.93
CA ALA A 151 -4.44 3.82 1.92
C ALA A 151 -4.29 3.03 0.61
N LEU A 152 -4.32 3.71 -0.53
CA LEU A 152 -3.89 3.15 -1.81
C LEU A 152 -2.37 3.34 -1.94
N ALA A 153 -1.62 2.29 -1.62
CA ALA A 153 -0.18 2.37 -1.52
C ALA A 153 0.50 1.32 -2.40
N PHE A 154 1.49 1.74 -3.18
CA PHE A 154 2.18 0.84 -4.12
C PHE A 154 3.58 1.32 -4.48
N GLY A 155 4.42 0.35 -4.85
CA GLY A 155 5.77 0.59 -5.31
C GLY A 155 5.83 1.21 -6.70
N ILE A 156 6.86 2.06 -6.93
CA ILE A 156 7.13 2.73 -8.20
C ILE A 156 8.59 2.58 -8.60
N GLY A 157 8.88 2.65 -9.88
CA GLY A 157 10.25 2.61 -10.40
C GLY A 157 11.00 3.92 -10.19
N THR A 158 12.33 3.87 -10.28
CA THR A 158 13.23 5.03 -10.10
C THR A 158 12.83 6.24 -10.97
N SER A 159 12.44 6.03 -12.23
CA SER A 159 11.99 7.13 -13.11
C SER A 159 10.69 7.77 -12.60
N GLU A 160 9.79 6.96 -12.04
CA GLU A 160 8.55 7.44 -11.45
C GLU A 160 8.81 8.19 -10.13
N VAL A 161 9.82 7.76 -9.33
CA VAL A 161 10.28 8.51 -8.14
C VAL A 161 10.66 9.94 -8.54
N GLY A 162 11.48 10.10 -9.60
CA GLY A 162 11.83 11.43 -10.13
C GLY A 162 10.62 12.23 -10.62
N HIS A 163 9.66 11.55 -11.26
CA HIS A 163 8.42 12.20 -11.72
C HIS A 163 7.58 12.70 -10.53
N VAL A 164 7.40 11.90 -9.48
CA VAL A 164 6.66 12.30 -8.28
C VAL A 164 7.37 13.43 -7.54
N LEU A 165 8.69 13.38 -7.39
CA LEU A 165 9.47 14.47 -6.80
C LEU A 165 9.22 15.78 -7.54
N ALA A 166 9.19 15.75 -8.89
CA ALA A 166 9.01 16.94 -9.72
C ALA A 166 7.58 17.47 -9.77
N THR A 167 6.56 16.61 -9.66
CA THR A 167 5.16 16.96 -10.00
C THR A 167 4.15 16.65 -8.91
N GLN A 168 4.45 15.78 -7.97
CA GLN A 168 3.55 15.18 -6.98
C GLN A 168 2.41 14.34 -7.63
N CYS A 169 2.59 13.91 -8.85
CA CYS A 169 1.61 13.13 -9.61
C CYS A 169 2.28 11.93 -10.28
N LEU A 170 1.45 10.98 -10.69
CA LEU A 170 1.84 9.81 -11.48
C LEU A 170 0.91 9.58 -12.66
N LEU A 171 1.45 9.05 -13.75
CA LEU A 171 0.68 8.51 -14.86
C LEU A 171 0.45 7.01 -14.61
N GLN A 172 -0.80 6.62 -14.39
CA GLN A 172 -1.15 5.23 -14.07
C GLN A 172 -2.42 4.80 -14.81
N ARG A 173 -2.49 3.52 -15.16
CA ARG A 173 -3.75 2.88 -15.56
C ARG A 173 -4.43 2.28 -14.35
N LYS A 174 -5.77 2.46 -14.27
CA LYS A 174 -6.57 1.90 -13.17
C LYS A 174 -6.42 0.38 -13.16
N ALA A 175 -6.00 -0.18 -12.04
CA ALA A 175 -5.93 -1.62 -11.83
C ALA A 175 -7.35 -2.21 -11.72
N LYS A 176 -7.46 -3.53 -11.83
CA LYS A 176 -8.67 -4.27 -11.46
C LYS A 176 -8.78 -4.41 -9.96
N ALA A 177 -10.00 -4.56 -9.46
CA ALA A 177 -10.26 -4.81 -8.05
C ALA A 177 -10.49 -6.30 -7.80
N MET A 178 -9.73 -6.88 -6.84
CA MET A 178 -9.97 -8.24 -6.33
C MET A 178 -10.38 -8.15 -4.86
N ARG A 179 -11.36 -8.94 -4.48
CA ARG A 179 -11.73 -9.13 -3.07
C ARG A 179 -11.29 -10.50 -2.59
N VAL A 180 -10.56 -10.53 -1.47
CA VAL A 180 -10.22 -11.75 -0.76
C VAL A 180 -10.92 -11.70 0.61
N THR A 181 -11.91 -12.54 0.81
CA THR A 181 -12.65 -12.63 2.05
C THR A 181 -12.15 -13.83 2.85
N VAL A 182 -11.68 -13.61 4.07
CA VAL A 182 -11.31 -14.67 5.01
C VAL A 182 -12.26 -14.59 6.19
N ASP A 183 -13.25 -15.48 6.20
CA ASP A 183 -14.27 -15.52 7.25
C ASP A 183 -13.99 -16.61 8.30
N GLY A 184 -14.66 -16.49 9.45
CA GLY A 184 -14.46 -17.38 10.58
C GLY A 184 -13.30 -16.96 11.48
N LYS A 185 -13.05 -17.75 12.54
CA LYS A 185 -12.03 -17.46 13.54
C LYS A 185 -10.73 -18.17 13.21
N LEU A 186 -9.63 -17.43 13.27
CA LEU A 186 -8.30 -18.01 13.16
C LEU A 186 -8.02 -18.98 14.32
N GLN A 187 -7.34 -20.07 14.02
CA GLN A 187 -6.88 -21.01 15.03
C GLN A 187 -5.80 -20.38 15.93
N PRO A 188 -5.67 -20.81 17.20
CA PRO A 188 -4.56 -20.37 18.04
C PRO A 188 -3.21 -20.65 17.38
N GLY A 189 -2.34 -19.64 17.37
CA GLY A 189 -1.00 -19.70 16.77
C GLY A 189 -0.95 -19.35 15.28
N VAL A 190 -2.09 -19.10 14.62
CA VAL A 190 -2.13 -18.57 13.25
C VAL A 190 -1.92 -17.07 13.29
N SER A 191 -0.95 -16.60 12.51
CA SER A 191 -0.56 -15.20 12.38
C SER A 191 -1.06 -14.58 11.06
N GLY A 192 -0.92 -13.26 10.91
CA GLY A 192 -1.17 -12.56 9.64
C GLY A 192 -0.34 -13.11 8.46
N LYS A 193 0.87 -13.63 8.75
CA LYS A 193 1.72 -14.27 7.73
C LYS A 193 1.12 -15.58 7.24
N ASP A 194 0.57 -16.40 8.14
CA ASP A 194 -0.08 -17.65 7.74
C ASP A 194 -1.31 -17.38 6.86
N VAL A 195 -2.09 -16.36 7.21
CA VAL A 195 -3.21 -15.90 6.37
C VAL A 195 -2.72 -15.46 4.99
N ALA A 196 -1.64 -14.68 4.92
CA ALA A 196 -1.06 -14.24 3.64
C ALA A 196 -0.59 -15.43 2.79
N LEU A 197 0.12 -16.39 3.39
CA LEU A 197 0.58 -17.60 2.71
C LEU A 197 -0.57 -18.47 2.22
N ALA A 198 -1.64 -18.61 3.04
CA ALA A 198 -2.83 -19.34 2.63
C ALA A 198 -3.53 -18.67 1.43
N VAL A 199 -3.60 -17.32 1.41
CA VAL A 199 -4.14 -16.57 0.27
C VAL A 199 -3.28 -16.79 -0.96
N ILE A 200 -1.95 -16.65 -0.86
CA ILE A 200 -1.02 -16.84 -1.97
C ILE A 200 -1.14 -18.26 -2.55
N ALA A 201 -1.18 -19.28 -1.68
CA ALA A 201 -1.39 -20.66 -2.11
C ALA A 201 -2.73 -20.86 -2.84
N ALA A 202 -3.80 -20.17 -2.40
CA ALA A 202 -5.13 -20.28 -2.99
C ALA A 202 -5.25 -19.59 -4.36
N ILE A 203 -4.61 -18.43 -4.54
CA ILE A 203 -4.72 -17.68 -5.82
C ILE A 203 -3.60 -18.03 -6.81
N GLY A 204 -2.52 -18.66 -6.34
CA GLY A 204 -1.35 -19.07 -7.12
C GLY A 204 -0.36 -17.94 -7.37
N PHE A 205 0.85 -18.32 -7.83
CA PHE A 205 1.89 -17.39 -8.24
C PHE A 205 1.37 -16.46 -9.35
N GLY A 206 1.48 -15.13 -9.12
CA GLY A 206 0.98 -14.14 -10.06
C GLY A 206 -0.56 -14.01 -10.13
N GLY A 207 -1.31 -14.73 -9.29
CA GLY A 207 -2.78 -14.68 -9.27
C GLY A 207 -3.38 -13.32 -8.96
N GLY A 208 -2.57 -12.42 -8.34
CA GLY A 208 -2.88 -11.02 -8.07
C GLY A 208 -2.43 -10.03 -9.16
N THR A 209 -1.76 -10.50 -10.23
CA THR A 209 -1.21 -9.60 -11.25
C THR A 209 -2.28 -8.74 -11.91
N GLY A 210 -2.05 -7.42 -11.89
CA GLY A 210 -2.99 -6.44 -12.43
C GLY A 210 -4.14 -6.06 -11.50
N TYR A 211 -4.15 -6.59 -10.27
CA TYR A 211 -5.17 -6.29 -9.27
C TYR A 211 -4.64 -5.46 -8.11
N VAL A 212 -5.52 -4.66 -7.53
CA VAL A 212 -5.46 -4.22 -6.14
C VAL A 212 -6.35 -5.17 -5.34
N ILE A 213 -5.80 -5.79 -4.29
CA ILE A 213 -6.53 -6.76 -3.45
C ILE A 213 -7.12 -6.04 -2.25
N GLU A 214 -8.44 -6.12 -2.06
CA GLU A 214 -9.11 -5.73 -0.82
C GLU A 214 -9.34 -6.98 0.05
N TYR A 215 -8.70 -7.02 1.21
CA TYR A 215 -8.90 -8.08 2.19
C TYR A 215 -10.06 -7.74 3.11
N ALA A 216 -10.94 -8.71 3.31
CA ALA A 216 -12.15 -8.59 4.10
C ALA A 216 -12.44 -9.88 4.88
N GLY A 217 -13.48 -9.87 5.69
CA GLY A 217 -13.92 -11.03 6.46
C GLY A 217 -13.62 -10.91 7.96
N GLU A 218 -14.20 -11.83 8.75
CA GLU A 218 -14.07 -11.81 10.21
C GLU A 218 -12.62 -12.03 10.65
N ALA A 219 -11.93 -12.98 10.03
CA ALA A 219 -10.54 -13.31 10.32
C ALA A 219 -9.61 -12.10 10.09
N VAL A 220 -9.79 -11.37 8.96
CA VAL A 220 -8.99 -10.17 8.67
C VAL A 220 -9.26 -9.06 9.68
N ARG A 221 -10.51 -8.84 10.06
CA ARG A 221 -10.87 -7.84 11.08
C ARG A 221 -10.33 -8.17 12.46
N SER A 222 -10.12 -9.45 12.77
CA SER A 222 -9.58 -9.90 14.05
C SER A 222 -8.06 -9.69 14.18
N LEU A 223 -7.35 -9.44 13.08
CA LEU A 223 -5.92 -9.14 13.11
C LEU A 223 -5.67 -7.76 13.75
N ASP A 224 -4.60 -7.69 14.55
CA ASP A 224 -4.01 -6.42 14.96
C ASP A 224 -3.41 -5.68 13.76
N MET A 225 -2.96 -4.45 13.96
CA MET A 225 -2.43 -3.66 12.83
C MET A 225 -1.15 -4.25 12.26
N GLU A 226 -0.31 -4.87 13.06
CA GLU A 226 0.92 -5.55 12.65
C GLU A 226 0.61 -6.75 11.76
N GLY A 227 -0.42 -7.52 12.10
CA GLY A 227 -0.92 -8.62 11.27
C GLY A 227 -1.54 -8.13 9.95
N ARG A 228 -2.27 -7.01 9.99
CA ARG A 228 -2.80 -6.37 8.77
C ARG A 228 -1.70 -5.80 7.88
N MET A 229 -0.67 -5.19 8.47
CA MET A 229 0.53 -4.73 7.75
C MET A 229 1.23 -5.91 7.06
N THR A 230 1.40 -7.02 7.75
CA THR A 230 1.98 -8.25 7.17
C THR A 230 1.15 -8.76 6.00
N LEU A 231 -0.17 -8.81 6.12
CA LEU A 231 -1.06 -9.28 5.05
C LEU A 231 -1.00 -8.37 3.81
N CYS A 232 -1.06 -7.06 3.98
CA CYS A 232 -0.93 -6.11 2.88
C CYS A 232 0.48 -6.11 2.28
N ASN A 233 1.53 -6.21 3.11
CA ASN A 233 2.92 -6.33 2.68
C ASN A 233 3.09 -7.50 1.70
N MET A 234 2.62 -8.67 2.07
CA MET A 234 2.78 -9.90 1.29
C MET A 234 1.84 -10.02 0.08
N SER A 235 1.04 -8.99 -0.23
CA SER A 235 0.25 -8.96 -1.47
C SER A 235 1.14 -8.93 -2.71
N ILE A 236 2.36 -8.43 -2.58
CA ILE A 236 3.33 -8.33 -3.67
C ILE A 236 3.83 -9.71 -4.10
N GLU A 237 3.99 -10.65 -3.16
CA GLU A 237 4.38 -12.03 -3.46
C GLU A 237 3.30 -12.78 -4.26
N ALA A 238 2.06 -12.32 -4.18
CA ALA A 238 0.97 -12.78 -5.05
C ALA A 238 0.95 -12.08 -6.43
N GLY A 239 1.87 -11.16 -6.68
CA GLY A 239 1.93 -10.35 -7.90
C GLY A 239 0.95 -9.17 -7.93
N ALA A 240 0.28 -8.86 -6.83
CA ALA A 240 -0.68 -7.76 -6.77
C ALA A 240 0.01 -6.38 -6.84
N ARG A 241 -0.70 -5.38 -7.35
CA ARG A 241 -0.25 -3.99 -7.36
C ARG A 241 -0.23 -3.39 -5.95
N ALA A 242 -1.22 -3.74 -5.13
CA ALA A 242 -1.38 -3.31 -3.75
C ALA A 242 -2.30 -4.26 -3.00
N GLY A 243 -2.18 -4.30 -1.67
CA GLY A 243 -3.16 -4.88 -0.76
C GLY A 243 -3.79 -3.78 0.07
N MET A 244 -5.07 -3.90 0.39
CA MET A 244 -5.81 -2.89 1.16
C MET A 244 -6.73 -3.56 2.18
N ILE A 245 -6.90 -2.92 3.32
CA ILE A 245 -7.92 -3.28 4.32
C ILE A 245 -8.71 -2.01 4.63
N ALA A 246 -10.03 -2.10 4.61
CA ALA A 246 -10.88 -0.97 4.97
C ALA A 246 -10.60 -0.54 6.42
N PRO A 247 -10.42 0.78 6.67
CA PRO A 247 -10.18 1.26 8.02
C PRO A 247 -11.40 0.97 8.91
N ASP A 248 -11.14 0.51 10.11
CA ASP A 248 -12.12 0.23 11.14
C ASP A 248 -11.67 0.80 12.50
N GLN A 249 -12.35 0.41 13.58
CA GLN A 249 -12.01 0.90 14.92
C GLN A 249 -10.58 0.53 15.33
N THR A 250 -10.07 -0.64 14.94
CA THR A 250 -8.67 -1.06 15.20
C THR A 250 -7.69 -0.09 14.56
N THR A 251 -7.95 0.31 13.32
CA THR A 251 -7.12 1.30 12.59
C THR A 251 -7.14 2.66 13.30
N VAL A 252 -8.35 3.11 13.67
CA VAL A 252 -8.52 4.39 14.37
C VAL A 252 -7.82 4.40 15.71
N ASP A 253 -8.01 3.36 16.53
CA ASP A 253 -7.41 3.29 17.86
C ASP A 253 -5.88 3.26 17.78
N TRP A 254 -5.33 2.55 16.79
CA TRP A 254 -3.89 2.47 16.58
C TRP A 254 -3.25 3.81 16.13
N LEU A 255 -3.95 4.60 15.32
CA LEU A 255 -3.48 5.91 14.84
C LEU A 255 -3.62 7.01 15.89
N ARG A 256 -4.48 6.84 16.89
CA ARG A 256 -4.78 7.86 17.90
C ARG A 256 -3.51 8.31 18.64
N GLY A 257 -3.30 9.62 18.66
CA GLY A 257 -2.17 10.24 19.35
C GLY A 257 -0.84 10.16 18.61
N ARG A 258 -0.79 9.63 17.39
CA ARG A 258 0.40 9.71 16.53
C ARG A 258 0.67 11.16 16.12
N LYS A 259 1.94 11.49 15.90
CA LYS A 259 2.40 12.89 15.78
C LYS A 259 1.78 13.66 14.61
N HIS A 260 1.57 13.02 13.47
CA HIS A 260 1.15 13.69 12.23
C HIS A 260 -0.31 13.40 11.84
N VAL A 261 -1.11 12.86 12.76
CA VAL A 261 -2.56 12.73 12.53
C VAL A 261 -3.24 14.10 12.52
N PRO A 262 -4.39 14.26 11.86
CA PRO A 262 -5.12 15.52 11.85
C PRO A 262 -5.43 16.04 13.26
N ALA A 263 -5.39 17.36 13.43
CA ALA A 263 -5.70 18.01 14.71
C ALA A 263 -7.15 17.74 15.15
N ASP A 264 -8.10 17.76 14.21
CA ASP A 264 -9.47 17.29 14.44
C ASP A 264 -9.56 15.80 14.12
N TYR A 265 -9.10 15.00 15.06
CA TYR A 265 -9.03 13.55 14.92
C TYR A 265 -10.40 12.90 14.79
N GLU A 266 -11.39 13.40 15.51
CA GLU A 266 -12.76 12.84 15.50
C GLU A 266 -13.44 13.10 14.16
N ALA A 267 -13.32 14.30 13.58
CA ALA A 267 -13.82 14.58 12.25
C ALA A 267 -13.13 13.71 11.19
N ALA A 268 -11.80 13.57 11.26
CA ALA A 268 -11.05 12.72 10.35
C ALA A 268 -11.49 11.25 10.46
N THR A 269 -11.66 10.73 11.67
CA THR A 269 -12.15 9.37 11.93
C THR A 269 -13.51 9.12 11.30
N ALA A 270 -14.44 10.08 11.42
CA ALA A 270 -15.77 9.97 10.84
C ALA A 270 -15.73 9.85 9.31
N GLU A 271 -14.76 10.50 8.64
CA GLU A 271 -14.56 10.36 7.20
C GLU A 271 -13.85 9.07 6.83
N TRP A 272 -12.83 8.64 7.60
CA TRP A 272 -12.11 7.41 7.35
C TRP A 272 -13.00 6.18 7.39
N LEU A 273 -13.91 6.10 8.36
CA LEU A 273 -14.84 4.97 8.49
C LEU A 273 -15.86 4.86 7.35
N LYS A 274 -16.01 5.89 6.51
CA LYS A 274 -16.85 5.86 5.29
C LYS A 274 -16.14 5.23 4.09
N LEU A 275 -14.83 4.97 4.19
CA LEU A 275 -14.04 4.48 3.07
C LEU A 275 -14.30 3.00 2.72
N SER A 276 -14.87 2.20 3.62
CA SER A 276 -15.21 0.81 3.32
C SER A 276 -15.99 0.68 2.01
N SER A 277 -15.80 -0.41 1.29
CA SER A 277 -16.54 -0.71 0.07
C SER A 277 -18.05 -0.66 0.31
N ASP A 278 -18.78 -0.05 -0.61
CA ASP A 278 -20.24 0.09 -0.50
C ASP A 278 -20.92 -1.29 -0.57
N PRO A 279 -22.06 -1.47 0.11
CA PRO A 279 -22.88 -2.65 -0.11
C PRO A 279 -23.26 -2.76 -1.60
N GLY A 280 -22.97 -3.92 -2.20
CA GLY A 280 -23.20 -4.16 -3.61
C GLY A 280 -22.10 -3.63 -4.55
N ALA A 281 -20.96 -3.18 -4.03
CA ALA A 281 -19.79 -2.90 -4.86
C ALA A 281 -19.35 -4.15 -5.62
N VAL A 282 -18.97 -3.99 -6.88
CA VAL A 282 -18.60 -5.08 -7.79
C VAL A 282 -17.08 -5.18 -7.87
N PHE A 283 -16.56 -6.38 -7.68
CA PHE A 283 -15.14 -6.70 -7.85
C PHE A 283 -14.95 -7.49 -9.14
N ASP A 284 -13.81 -7.30 -9.81
CA ASP A 284 -13.46 -8.06 -11.01
C ASP A 284 -13.17 -9.54 -10.71
N LYS A 285 -12.73 -9.83 -9.47
CA LYS A 285 -12.48 -11.18 -8.97
C LYS A 285 -12.77 -11.24 -7.47
N GLU A 286 -13.39 -12.33 -7.04
CA GLU A 286 -13.62 -12.61 -5.62
C GLU A 286 -13.07 -14.00 -5.25
N VAL A 287 -12.45 -14.07 -4.05
CA VAL A 287 -11.91 -15.29 -3.47
C VAL A 287 -12.38 -15.37 -2.01
N VAL A 288 -12.82 -16.53 -1.58
CA VAL A 288 -13.30 -16.76 -0.21
C VAL A 288 -12.52 -17.91 0.41
N LEU A 289 -11.98 -17.68 1.62
CA LEU A 289 -11.31 -18.69 2.42
C LEU A 289 -11.99 -18.81 3.77
N ASP A 290 -11.97 -20.03 4.32
CA ASP A 290 -12.37 -20.30 5.69
C ASP A 290 -11.17 -20.07 6.62
N GLY A 291 -11.19 -19.00 7.41
CA GLY A 291 -10.16 -18.69 8.41
C GLY A 291 -10.00 -19.80 9.47
N GLY A 292 -11.07 -20.51 9.78
CA GLY A 292 -11.03 -21.64 10.71
C GLY A 292 -10.26 -22.85 10.17
N ALA A 293 -10.08 -22.94 8.87
CA ALA A 293 -9.31 -24.00 8.21
C ALA A 293 -7.83 -23.64 8.02
N ILE A 294 -7.44 -22.37 8.21
CA ILE A 294 -6.05 -21.93 8.09
C ILE A 294 -5.27 -22.45 9.31
N LEU A 295 -4.16 -23.10 9.03
CA LEU A 295 -3.19 -23.58 10.02
C LEU A 295 -1.87 -22.82 9.88
N PRO A 296 -0.96 -22.87 10.87
CA PRO A 296 0.39 -22.36 10.70
C PRO A 296 1.04 -22.95 9.45
N MET A 297 1.65 -22.09 8.62
CA MET A 297 2.13 -22.41 7.28
C MET A 297 3.66 -22.51 7.23
N ALA A 298 4.14 -23.35 6.36
CA ALA A 298 5.55 -23.37 5.95
C ALA A 298 5.65 -23.28 4.43
N THR A 299 6.73 -22.68 3.93
CA THR A 299 7.03 -22.56 2.50
C THR A 299 8.34 -23.24 2.19
N TRP A 300 8.53 -23.63 0.93
CA TRP A 300 9.79 -24.18 0.40
C TRP A 300 10.03 -23.65 -1.02
N GLY A 301 11.21 -23.92 -1.55
CA GLY A 301 11.57 -23.49 -2.91
C GLY A 301 11.82 -22.00 -3.01
N THR A 302 11.58 -21.45 -4.21
CA THR A 302 11.92 -20.07 -4.57
C THR A 302 10.70 -19.15 -4.66
N THR A 303 9.49 -19.70 -4.56
CA THR A 303 8.24 -18.95 -4.67
C THR A 303 7.33 -19.22 -3.45
N PRO A 304 6.67 -18.21 -2.89
CA PRO A 304 5.86 -18.33 -1.66
C PRO A 304 4.52 -19.05 -1.86
N ASP A 305 4.11 -19.34 -3.08
CA ASP A 305 2.93 -20.16 -3.39
C ASP A 305 3.19 -21.66 -3.16
N ALA A 306 4.46 -22.06 -3.13
CA ALA A 306 4.87 -23.38 -2.65
C ALA A 306 4.77 -23.42 -1.12
N GLY A 307 3.57 -23.46 -0.57
CA GLY A 307 3.27 -23.45 0.86
C GLY A 307 2.29 -24.55 1.25
N ALA A 308 2.44 -25.05 2.47
CA ALA A 308 1.49 -25.98 3.08
C ALA A 308 1.41 -25.80 4.60
N PRO A 309 0.30 -26.23 5.24
CA PRO A 309 0.22 -26.27 6.68
C PRO A 309 1.34 -27.12 7.30
N ILE A 310 1.88 -26.64 8.43
CA ILE A 310 2.85 -27.39 9.23
C ILE A 310 2.18 -28.72 9.68
N GLY A 311 2.89 -29.82 9.50
CA GLY A 311 2.35 -31.16 9.76
C GLY A 311 1.76 -31.86 8.53
N SER A 312 1.66 -31.18 7.39
CA SER A 312 1.35 -31.82 6.11
C SER A 312 2.52 -32.70 5.63
N PRO A 313 2.27 -33.75 4.82
CA PRO A 313 3.32 -34.50 4.16
C PRO A 313 4.20 -33.55 3.32
N VAL A 314 5.52 -33.78 3.36
CA VAL A 314 6.46 -33.04 2.50
C VAL A 314 6.10 -33.32 1.04
N PRO A 315 5.90 -32.29 0.21
CA PRO A 315 5.59 -32.47 -1.21
C PRO A 315 6.69 -33.24 -1.92
N GLN A 316 6.29 -34.15 -2.80
CA GLN A 316 7.27 -34.80 -3.69
C GLN A 316 7.84 -33.78 -4.67
N PRO A 317 9.15 -33.79 -4.95
CA PRO A 317 9.73 -32.95 -6.00
C PRO A 317 8.99 -33.22 -7.31
N GLN A 318 8.55 -32.15 -7.98
CA GLN A 318 8.08 -32.31 -9.35
C GLN A 318 9.29 -32.72 -10.18
N SER A 319 9.23 -33.87 -10.82
CA SER A 319 10.27 -34.27 -11.77
C SER A 319 10.26 -33.26 -12.91
N ASP A 320 11.39 -32.62 -13.17
CA ASP A 320 11.60 -31.83 -14.37
C ASP A 320 11.24 -32.71 -15.57
N SER A 321 10.10 -32.39 -16.23
CA SER A 321 9.67 -33.03 -17.47
C SER A 321 10.15 -32.24 -18.67
#